data_8ee99c5edb4b50ab974cbb80d6d91385
#
_entry.id   8ee99c5edb4b50ab974cbb80d6d91385
#
_cell.length_a   1.000
_cell.length_b   1.000
_cell.length_c   1.000
_cell.angle_alpha   90.00
_cell.angle_beta   90.00
_cell.angle_gamma   90.00
#
_symmetry.space_group_name_H-M   'P 1'
#
loop_
_entity.id
_entity.type
_entity.pdbx_description
1 polymer ?
#
loop_
_entity_poly.entity_id
_entity_poly.type
_entity_poly.pdbx_seq_one_letter_code
_entity_poly.pdbx_strand_id
1 'polypeptide(L)'
;MILNIFYWIIWGARLKVLSNAIDPGVKIGWWESTKIVIANLFLAGITPSLAGGEPVRIYLLNKDGLSVGGATAAVLGERLIDAIFILVIIPFALFVFKDKVSMQLISYGLMVGIIVFVAGIIMFVYAIRYPEKTKRFLIFLSMKLGRFSKKKDRGKHMIARISTEVDNFHESMVFFVTKGRRAFLSAGGLTVLFWSTGFFIPSMILLALGLPPFFMESFAAQALLLIIVMMPTTPGSSGVTELGMAGLYSVLLGASHQYMLGVFVLLFRIITYHMSLIAGAAFQYRIFKSITSFSMESLGKKEG
;
A
#
# COMPACT_ATOMS: atom_id res chain seq x y z
N MET A 1 -15.92 5.71 10.61
CA MET A 1 -16.13 6.11 9.20
C MET A 1 -15.37 7.38 8.83
N ILE A 2 -15.56 8.50 9.51
CA ILE A 2 -14.88 9.79 9.22
C ILE A 2 -13.37 9.63 9.21
N LEU A 3 -12.77 8.97 10.20
CA LEU A 3 -11.33 8.71 10.25
C LEU A 3 -10.82 7.92 9.01
N ASN A 4 -11.61 7.00 8.47
CA ASN A 4 -11.22 6.25 7.27
C ASN A 4 -11.21 7.14 6.01
N ILE A 5 -12.09 8.12 5.92
CA ILE A 5 -12.06 9.13 4.85
C ILE A 5 -10.81 10.03 5.01
N PHE A 6 -10.51 10.49 6.22
CA PHE A 6 -9.28 11.24 6.49
C PHE A 6 -8.03 10.42 6.14
N TYR A 7 -8.02 9.14 6.46
CA TYR A 7 -6.96 8.20 6.11
C TYR A 7 -6.69 8.19 4.59
N TRP A 8 -7.74 8.12 3.75
CA TRP A 8 -7.57 8.17 2.28
C TRP A 8 -7.07 9.53 1.79
N ILE A 9 -7.55 10.62 2.39
CA ILE A 9 -7.16 11.99 2.06
C ILE A 9 -5.68 12.24 2.37
N ILE A 10 -5.21 11.80 3.54
CA ILE A 10 -3.80 11.89 3.94
C ILE A 10 -2.93 11.04 3.01
N TRP A 11 -3.40 9.85 2.65
CA TRP A 11 -2.71 9.01 1.67
C TRP A 11 -2.56 9.70 0.32
N GLY A 12 -3.63 10.31 -0.19
CA GLY A 12 -3.60 11.13 -1.41
C GLY A 12 -2.62 12.30 -1.32
N ALA A 13 -2.58 13.01 -0.18
CA ALA A 13 -1.63 14.09 0.05
C ALA A 13 -0.17 13.60 0.01
N ARG A 14 0.11 12.43 0.60
CA ARG A 14 1.42 11.78 0.58
C ARG A 14 1.85 11.42 -0.84
N LEU A 15 0.96 10.78 -1.60
CA LEU A 15 1.21 10.42 -3.00
C LEU A 15 1.49 11.66 -3.85
N LYS A 16 0.71 12.75 -3.70
CA LYS A 16 0.94 14.04 -4.37
C LYS A 16 2.33 14.59 -4.09
N VAL A 17 2.74 14.63 -2.81
CA VAL A 17 4.04 15.20 -2.41
C VAL A 17 5.19 14.46 -3.09
N LEU A 18 5.16 13.13 -3.09
CA LEU A 18 6.20 12.32 -3.71
C LEU A 18 6.19 12.43 -5.25
N SER A 19 5.02 12.34 -5.87
CA SER A 19 4.89 12.40 -7.33
C SER A 19 5.34 13.74 -7.91
N ASN A 20 4.90 14.86 -7.31
CA ASN A 20 5.27 16.21 -7.79
C ASN A 20 6.73 16.55 -7.50
N ALA A 21 7.39 15.86 -6.57
CA ALA A 21 8.80 16.06 -6.31
C ALA A 21 9.69 15.39 -7.37
N ILE A 22 9.25 14.25 -7.94
CA ILE A 22 10.00 13.51 -8.95
C ILE A 22 10.08 14.31 -10.25
N ASP A 23 8.95 14.84 -10.71
CA ASP A 23 8.88 15.63 -11.92
C ASP A 23 8.12 16.94 -11.66
N PRO A 24 8.82 18.08 -11.53
CA PRO A 24 8.19 19.38 -11.33
C PRO A 24 7.32 19.86 -12.51
N GLY A 25 7.50 19.27 -13.70
CA GLY A 25 6.67 19.52 -14.87
C GLY A 25 5.29 18.88 -14.78
N VAL A 26 5.15 17.82 -13.98
CA VAL A 26 3.89 17.11 -13.76
C VAL A 26 3.25 17.59 -12.45
N LYS A 27 2.12 18.31 -12.56
CA LYS A 27 1.41 18.85 -11.39
C LYS A 27 0.15 18.03 -11.09
N ILE A 28 0.31 16.99 -10.28
CA ILE A 28 -0.83 16.19 -9.80
C ILE A 28 -1.50 16.95 -8.66
N GLY A 29 -2.81 17.21 -8.82
CA GLY A 29 -3.63 17.86 -7.81
C GLY A 29 -3.88 16.96 -6.60
N TRP A 30 -4.19 17.54 -5.44
CA TRP A 30 -4.51 16.78 -4.24
C TRP A 30 -5.71 15.85 -4.41
N TRP A 31 -6.76 16.34 -5.07
CA TRP A 31 -7.95 15.55 -5.33
C TRP A 31 -7.70 14.43 -6.35
N GLU A 32 -6.86 14.66 -7.36
CA GLU A 32 -6.48 13.63 -8.34
C GLU A 32 -5.69 12.51 -7.66
N SER A 33 -4.69 12.85 -6.85
CA SER A 33 -3.94 11.83 -6.09
C SER A 33 -4.82 11.05 -5.11
N THR A 34 -5.82 11.71 -4.49
CA THR A 34 -6.80 11.02 -3.63
C THR A 34 -7.69 10.05 -4.44
N LYS A 35 -8.14 10.43 -5.63
CA LYS A 35 -8.86 9.52 -6.53
C LYS A 35 -8.02 8.30 -6.94
N ILE A 36 -6.73 8.52 -7.25
CA ILE A 36 -5.79 7.43 -7.56
C ILE A 36 -5.68 6.44 -6.39
N VAL A 37 -5.56 6.96 -5.17
CA VAL A 37 -5.53 6.14 -3.95
C VAL A 37 -6.83 5.37 -3.76
N ILE A 38 -8.00 6.01 -3.91
CA ILE A 38 -9.28 5.33 -3.74
C ILE A 38 -9.48 4.26 -4.82
N ALA A 39 -9.14 4.55 -6.08
CA ALA A 39 -9.26 3.59 -7.18
C ALA A 39 -8.39 2.33 -6.95
N ASN A 40 -7.23 2.48 -6.32
CA ASN A 40 -6.37 1.34 -5.98
C ASN A 40 -7.00 0.40 -4.93
N LEU A 41 -7.87 0.91 -4.04
CA LEU A 41 -8.42 0.13 -2.92
C LEU A 41 -9.22 -1.10 -3.36
N PHE A 42 -9.89 -1.03 -4.52
CA PHE A 42 -10.62 -2.17 -5.04
C PHE A 42 -9.69 -3.34 -5.41
N LEU A 43 -8.70 -3.10 -6.28
CA LEU A 43 -7.76 -4.15 -6.68
C LEU A 43 -6.87 -4.61 -5.52
N ALA A 44 -6.48 -3.69 -4.65
CA ALA A 44 -5.81 -4.06 -3.41
C ALA A 44 -6.68 -5.03 -2.59
N GLY A 45 -7.97 -4.71 -2.42
CA GLY A 45 -8.89 -5.52 -1.60
C GLY A 45 -9.19 -6.91 -2.15
N ILE A 46 -9.13 -7.13 -3.46
CA ILE A 46 -9.42 -8.43 -4.09
C ILE A 46 -8.15 -9.26 -4.39
N THR A 47 -6.96 -8.74 -4.09
CA THR A 47 -5.68 -9.43 -4.32
C THR A 47 -5.02 -9.86 -3.02
N PRO A 48 -4.24 -10.96 -3.04
CA PRO A 48 -3.46 -11.38 -1.87
C PRO A 48 -2.51 -10.28 -1.41
N SER A 49 -2.39 -10.10 -0.09
CA SER A 49 -1.51 -9.10 0.56
C SER A 49 -1.67 -7.66 0.05
N LEU A 50 -2.85 -7.35 -0.50
CA LEU A 50 -3.17 -6.03 -1.05
C LEU A 50 -2.25 -5.57 -2.21
N ALA A 51 -1.50 -6.48 -2.84
CA ALA A 51 -0.46 -6.18 -3.82
C ALA A 51 -0.98 -5.65 -5.17
N GLY A 52 -2.25 -5.91 -5.53
CA GLY A 52 -2.82 -5.45 -6.80
C GLY A 52 -3.06 -3.94 -6.90
N GLY A 53 -2.93 -3.21 -5.80
CA GLY A 53 -3.13 -1.76 -5.75
C GLY A 53 -1.97 -0.96 -6.35
N GLU A 54 -0.73 -1.38 -6.15
CA GLU A 54 0.45 -0.67 -6.64
C GLU A 54 0.47 -0.50 -8.17
N PRO A 55 0.22 -1.55 -8.97
CA PRO A 55 0.16 -1.41 -10.43
C PRO A 55 -0.88 -0.40 -10.91
N VAL A 56 -2.03 -0.32 -10.23
CA VAL A 56 -3.06 0.68 -10.57
C VAL A 56 -2.57 2.08 -10.33
N ARG A 57 -1.93 2.35 -9.20
CA ARG A 57 -1.38 3.67 -8.89
C ARG A 57 -0.28 4.07 -9.89
N ILE A 58 0.64 3.14 -10.21
CA ILE A 58 1.69 3.37 -11.22
C ILE A 58 1.06 3.70 -12.58
N TYR A 59 0.06 2.93 -13.01
CA TYR A 59 -0.65 3.16 -14.27
C TYR A 59 -1.33 4.54 -14.31
N LEU A 60 -2.05 4.92 -13.26
CA LEU A 60 -2.77 6.18 -13.20
C LEU A 60 -1.81 7.38 -13.13
N LEU A 61 -0.74 7.30 -12.32
CA LEU A 61 0.31 8.32 -12.28
C LEU A 61 1.00 8.47 -13.64
N ASN A 62 1.22 7.38 -14.37
CA ASN A 62 1.79 7.43 -15.72
C ASN A 62 0.82 8.08 -16.72
N LYS A 63 -0.49 7.82 -16.59
CA LYS A 63 -1.52 8.50 -17.38
C LYS A 63 -1.54 10.01 -17.12
N ASP A 64 -1.25 10.42 -15.90
CA ASP A 64 -1.18 11.84 -15.49
C ASP A 64 0.17 12.50 -15.83
N GLY A 65 1.05 11.79 -16.55
CA GLY A 65 2.26 12.34 -17.19
C GLY A 65 3.59 11.91 -16.56
N LEU A 66 3.62 11.21 -15.42
CA LEU A 66 4.89 10.69 -14.92
C LEU A 66 5.42 9.55 -15.80
N SER A 67 6.74 9.42 -15.92
CA SER A 67 7.34 8.19 -16.47
C SER A 67 6.94 6.97 -15.62
N VAL A 68 6.89 5.78 -16.21
CA VAL A 68 6.57 4.55 -15.44
C VAL A 68 7.58 4.33 -14.32
N GLY A 69 8.86 4.60 -14.55
CA GLY A 69 9.91 4.53 -13.53
C GLY A 69 9.71 5.54 -12.42
N GLY A 70 9.38 6.80 -12.75
CA GLY A 70 9.05 7.84 -11.78
C GLY A 70 7.79 7.51 -10.96
N ALA A 71 6.73 7.04 -11.60
CA ALA A 71 5.51 6.57 -10.94
C ALA A 71 5.80 5.40 -9.99
N THR A 72 6.63 4.44 -10.43
CA THR A 72 7.10 3.33 -9.59
C THR A 72 7.88 3.83 -8.39
N ALA A 73 8.79 4.80 -8.59
CA ALA A 73 9.56 5.39 -7.51
C ALA A 73 8.67 6.13 -6.50
N ALA A 74 7.64 6.86 -6.94
CA ALA A 74 6.68 7.51 -6.04
C ALA A 74 5.96 6.48 -5.17
N VAL A 75 5.43 5.41 -5.78
CA VAL A 75 4.68 4.35 -5.08
C VAL A 75 5.58 3.54 -4.16
N LEU A 76 6.77 3.14 -4.60
CA LEU A 76 7.72 2.39 -3.78
C LEU A 76 8.43 3.28 -2.75
N GLY A 77 8.59 4.58 -3.03
CA GLY A 77 9.04 5.57 -2.06
C GLY A 77 8.10 5.67 -0.85
N GLU A 78 6.79 5.61 -1.08
CA GLU A 78 5.82 5.46 0.02
C GLU A 78 6.08 4.19 0.83
N ARG A 79 6.31 3.04 0.18
CA ARG A 79 6.59 1.77 0.86
C ARG A 79 7.87 1.82 1.68
N LEU A 80 8.89 2.55 1.20
CA LEU A 80 10.11 2.75 1.98
C LEU A 80 9.85 3.55 3.26
N ILE A 81 9.08 4.63 3.17
CA ILE A 81 8.72 5.43 4.34
C ILE A 81 7.83 4.63 5.31
N ASP A 82 6.87 3.85 4.78
CA ASP A 82 6.06 2.93 5.57
C ASP A 82 6.94 1.90 6.30
N ALA A 83 7.94 1.32 5.62
CA ALA A 83 8.87 0.38 6.22
C ALA A 83 9.71 1.01 7.34
N ILE A 84 10.18 2.24 7.16
CA ILE A 84 10.90 2.97 8.21
C ILE A 84 9.98 3.21 9.42
N PHE A 85 8.73 3.64 9.17
CA PHE A 85 7.74 3.83 10.24
C PHE A 85 7.49 2.53 11.01
N ILE A 86 7.29 1.41 10.30
CA ILE A 86 7.06 0.09 10.91
C ILE A 86 8.27 -0.31 11.77
N LEU A 87 9.50 -0.16 11.26
CA LEU A 87 10.72 -0.48 12.03
C LEU A 87 10.82 0.31 13.34
N VAL A 88 10.37 1.56 13.33
CA VAL A 88 10.38 2.42 14.53
C VAL A 88 9.28 2.03 15.52
N ILE A 89 8.09 1.65 15.02
CA ILE A 89 6.92 1.40 15.89
C ILE A 89 6.89 -0.02 16.45
N ILE A 90 7.50 -1.01 15.79
CA ILE A 90 7.52 -2.41 16.24
C ILE A 90 8.07 -2.58 17.66
N PRO A 91 9.24 -2.03 18.03
CA PRO A 91 9.77 -2.17 19.39
C PRO A 91 8.80 -1.67 20.45
N PHE A 92 8.11 -0.55 20.19
CA PHE A 92 7.05 -0.04 21.06
C PHE A 92 5.89 -1.03 21.18
N ALA A 93 5.42 -1.56 20.05
CA ALA A 93 4.30 -2.50 20.03
C ALA A 93 4.63 -3.81 20.76
N LEU A 94 5.83 -4.33 20.57
CA LEU A 94 6.32 -5.52 21.30
C LEU A 94 6.45 -5.25 22.80
N PHE A 95 6.92 -4.07 23.19
CA PHE A 95 7.01 -3.67 24.61
C PHE A 95 5.62 -3.63 25.27
N VAL A 96 4.63 -3.05 24.62
CA VAL A 96 3.23 -2.98 25.13
C VAL A 96 2.62 -4.37 25.31
N PHE A 97 2.96 -5.32 24.44
CA PHE A 97 2.38 -6.66 24.44
C PHE A 97 3.27 -7.75 25.07
N LYS A 98 4.45 -7.42 25.59
CA LYS A 98 5.43 -8.39 26.11
C LYS A 98 4.87 -9.41 27.09
N ASP A 99 3.96 -8.97 27.97
CA ASP A 99 3.35 -9.81 29.01
C ASP A 99 1.94 -10.31 28.65
N LYS A 100 1.43 -9.91 27.49
CA LYS A 100 0.03 -10.16 27.06
C LYS A 100 -0.08 -11.20 25.94
N VAL A 101 0.96 -11.37 25.12
CA VAL A 101 0.94 -12.28 23.96
C VAL A 101 1.57 -13.61 24.32
N SER A 102 0.76 -14.54 24.83
CA SER A 102 1.14 -15.93 25.07
C SER A 102 0.66 -16.90 23.98
N MET A 103 -0.11 -16.41 22.99
CA MET A 103 -0.66 -17.28 21.94
C MET A 103 0.40 -17.63 20.90
N GLN A 104 0.75 -18.90 20.84
CA GLN A 104 1.75 -19.47 19.92
C GLN A 104 1.49 -19.09 18.45
N LEU A 105 0.22 -19.05 18.01
CA LEU A 105 -0.18 -18.67 16.66
C LEU A 105 0.20 -17.23 16.31
N ILE A 106 0.03 -16.28 17.25
CA ILE A 106 0.41 -14.86 17.04
C ILE A 106 1.93 -14.75 16.96
N SER A 107 2.67 -15.46 17.79
CA SER A 107 4.14 -15.49 17.77
C SER A 107 4.68 -16.02 16.44
N TYR A 108 4.10 -17.09 15.90
CA TYR A 108 4.46 -17.61 14.56
C TYR A 108 4.12 -16.61 13.44
N GLY A 109 2.94 -16.00 13.48
CA GLY A 109 2.53 -14.99 12.50
C GLY A 109 3.47 -13.79 12.49
N LEU A 110 3.86 -13.30 13.67
CA LEU A 110 4.83 -12.22 13.82
C LEU A 110 6.22 -12.62 13.27
N MET A 111 6.71 -13.80 13.61
CA MET A 111 8.02 -14.29 13.15
C MET A 111 8.07 -14.38 11.62
N VAL A 112 7.07 -15.01 10.99
CA VAL A 112 6.98 -15.12 9.53
C VAL A 112 6.82 -13.75 8.89
N GLY A 113 5.96 -12.88 9.43
CA GLY A 113 5.77 -11.52 8.96
C GLY A 113 7.06 -10.69 9.01
N ILE A 114 7.82 -10.76 10.10
CA ILE A 114 9.12 -10.08 10.23
C ILE A 114 10.11 -10.61 9.19
N ILE A 115 10.20 -11.92 8.98
CA ILE A 115 11.10 -12.51 7.98
C ILE A 115 10.75 -11.99 6.58
N VAL A 116 9.48 -12.05 6.19
CA VAL A 116 8.99 -11.56 4.89
C VAL A 116 9.26 -10.06 4.74
N PHE A 117 9.02 -9.27 5.78
CA PHE A 117 9.26 -7.83 5.80
C PHE A 117 10.73 -7.47 5.62
N VAL A 118 11.62 -8.11 6.39
CA VAL A 118 13.08 -7.89 6.30
C VAL A 118 13.59 -8.34 4.92
N ALA A 119 13.16 -9.50 4.41
CA ALA A 119 13.51 -9.96 3.08
C ALA A 119 13.07 -8.97 1.99
N GLY A 120 11.85 -8.41 2.11
CA GLY A 120 11.35 -7.37 1.21
C GLY A 120 12.21 -6.11 1.23
N ILE A 121 12.62 -5.62 2.41
CA ILE A 121 13.53 -4.47 2.55
C ILE A 121 14.88 -4.77 1.90
N ILE A 122 15.48 -5.94 2.17
CA ILE A 122 16.77 -6.32 1.58
C ILE A 122 16.67 -6.34 0.05
N MET A 123 15.62 -6.96 -0.49
CA MET A 123 15.38 -7.02 -1.94
C MET A 123 15.20 -5.62 -2.54
N PHE A 124 14.47 -4.74 -1.86
CA PHE A 124 14.24 -3.36 -2.29
C PHE A 124 15.54 -2.55 -2.30
N VAL A 125 16.32 -2.60 -1.22
CA VAL A 125 17.63 -1.94 -1.12
C VAL A 125 18.59 -2.48 -2.20
N TYR A 126 18.58 -3.79 -2.42
CA TYR A 126 19.37 -4.43 -3.46
C TYR A 126 18.99 -3.92 -4.86
N ALA A 127 17.69 -3.78 -5.16
CA ALA A 127 17.21 -3.28 -6.44
C ALA A 127 17.66 -1.84 -6.71
N ILE A 128 17.67 -0.98 -5.67
CA ILE A 128 18.17 0.39 -5.77
C ILE A 128 19.70 0.40 -5.93
N ARG A 129 20.41 -0.42 -5.16
CA ARG A 129 21.90 -0.42 -5.14
C ARG A 129 22.53 -1.00 -6.41
N TYR A 130 21.83 -1.93 -7.07
CA TYR A 130 22.35 -2.66 -8.23
C TYR A 130 21.38 -2.57 -9.43
N PRO A 131 21.17 -1.38 -10.02
CA PRO A 131 20.20 -1.19 -11.11
C PRO A 131 20.50 -2.09 -12.32
N GLU A 132 21.79 -2.30 -12.68
CA GLU A 132 22.16 -3.17 -13.79
C GLU A 132 21.79 -4.64 -13.58
N LYS A 133 21.89 -5.15 -12.36
CA LYS A 133 21.44 -6.52 -12.04
C LYS A 133 19.92 -6.61 -12.09
N THR A 134 19.23 -5.57 -11.61
CA THR A 134 17.76 -5.45 -11.69
C THR A 134 17.29 -5.44 -13.14
N LYS A 135 17.94 -4.67 -14.03
CA LYS A 135 17.66 -4.67 -15.48
C LYS A 135 17.78 -6.09 -16.05
N ARG A 136 18.95 -6.75 -15.83
CA ARG A 136 19.18 -8.11 -16.33
C ARG A 136 18.12 -9.10 -15.85
N PHE A 137 17.75 -9.03 -14.59
CA PHE A 137 16.69 -9.88 -14.00
C PHE A 137 15.33 -9.63 -14.65
N LEU A 138 14.91 -8.37 -14.81
CA LEU A 138 13.64 -8.01 -15.44
C LEU A 138 13.60 -8.38 -16.93
N ILE A 139 14.71 -8.18 -17.64
CA ILE A 139 14.85 -8.60 -19.05
C ILE A 139 14.74 -10.13 -19.15
N PHE A 140 15.46 -10.86 -18.31
CA PHE A 140 15.37 -12.33 -18.26
C PHE A 140 13.93 -12.80 -17.98
N LEU A 141 13.27 -12.21 -17.01
CA LEU A 141 11.89 -12.53 -16.65
C LEU A 141 10.93 -12.23 -17.82
N SER A 142 11.08 -11.06 -18.46
CA SER A 142 10.27 -10.65 -19.60
C SER A 142 10.46 -11.57 -20.81
N MET A 143 11.70 -12.01 -21.08
CA MET A 143 11.98 -12.98 -22.13
C MET A 143 11.39 -14.36 -21.84
N LYS A 144 11.43 -14.80 -20.57
CA LYS A 144 10.86 -16.09 -20.14
C LYS A 144 9.34 -16.09 -20.24
N LEU A 145 8.69 -14.99 -19.80
CA LEU A 145 7.24 -14.81 -19.88
C LEU A 145 6.78 -14.46 -21.29
N GLY A 146 7.60 -13.72 -22.06
CA GLY A 146 7.33 -13.30 -23.43
C GLY A 146 7.55 -14.39 -24.50
N ARG A 147 7.90 -15.60 -24.11
CA ARG A 147 8.10 -16.76 -24.99
C ARG A 147 6.89 -17.08 -25.88
N PHE A 148 5.73 -16.49 -25.57
CA PHE A 148 4.48 -16.59 -26.31
C PHE A 148 4.32 -15.54 -27.43
N SER A 149 5.22 -14.54 -27.57
CA SER A 149 5.13 -13.52 -28.61
C SER A 149 6.15 -13.76 -29.72
N LYS A 150 5.70 -14.22 -30.89
CA LYS A 150 6.50 -14.60 -32.07
C LYS A 150 7.11 -13.40 -32.85
N LYS A 151 7.03 -12.15 -32.41
CA LYS A 151 7.56 -10.98 -33.15
C LYS A 151 8.88 -10.45 -32.56
N LYS A 152 9.98 -10.66 -33.28
CA LYS A 152 11.35 -10.31 -32.92
C LYS A 152 11.59 -8.81 -32.63
N ASP A 153 10.87 -7.91 -33.30
CA ASP A 153 11.01 -6.45 -33.11
C ASP A 153 10.39 -5.95 -31.80
N ARG A 154 9.32 -6.59 -31.34
CA ARG A 154 8.72 -6.25 -30.03
C ARG A 154 9.67 -6.52 -28.85
N GLY A 155 10.58 -7.50 -28.99
CA GLY A 155 11.55 -7.84 -27.96
C GLY A 155 12.57 -6.72 -27.73
N LYS A 156 13.12 -6.12 -28.81
CA LYS A 156 14.10 -5.03 -28.71
C LYS A 156 13.51 -3.76 -28.07
N HIS A 157 12.29 -3.36 -28.49
CA HIS A 157 11.58 -2.23 -27.89
C HIS A 157 11.26 -2.46 -26.42
N MET A 158 10.90 -3.69 -26.03
CA MET A 158 10.61 -4.04 -24.64
C MET A 158 11.87 -3.98 -23.77
N ILE A 159 13.01 -4.48 -24.27
CA ILE A 159 14.29 -4.41 -23.54
C ILE A 159 14.73 -2.95 -23.35
N ALA A 160 14.67 -2.12 -24.38
CA ALA A 160 15.00 -0.70 -24.29
C ALA A 160 14.09 0.00 -23.28
N ARG A 161 12.78 -0.25 -23.32
CA ARG A 161 11.82 0.32 -22.38
C ARG A 161 12.10 -0.11 -20.93
N ILE A 162 12.35 -1.41 -20.67
CA ILE A 162 12.71 -1.89 -19.34
C ILE A 162 13.96 -1.18 -18.83
N SER A 163 14.99 -1.04 -19.67
CA SER A 163 16.22 -0.34 -19.29
C SER A 163 15.95 1.10 -18.87
N THR A 164 15.24 1.87 -19.71
CA THR A 164 14.89 3.27 -19.42
C THR A 164 14.06 3.39 -18.14
N GLU A 165 13.08 2.52 -17.94
CA GLU A 165 12.21 2.64 -16.75
C GLU A 165 12.93 2.23 -15.46
N VAL A 166 13.89 1.31 -15.51
CA VAL A 166 14.73 1.00 -14.34
C VAL A 166 15.68 2.16 -14.03
N ASP A 167 16.22 2.84 -15.06
CA ASP A 167 17.04 4.04 -14.86
C ASP A 167 16.22 5.17 -14.24
N ASN A 168 15.04 5.46 -14.78
CA ASN A 168 14.11 6.46 -14.24
C ASN A 168 13.74 6.16 -12.77
N PHE A 169 13.51 4.88 -12.45
CA PHE A 169 13.24 4.45 -11.07
C PHE A 169 14.44 4.71 -10.16
N HIS A 170 15.65 4.27 -10.59
CA HIS A 170 16.87 4.44 -9.81
C HIS A 170 17.18 5.93 -9.56
N GLU A 171 17.15 6.75 -10.61
CA GLU A 171 17.37 8.19 -10.51
C GLU A 171 16.36 8.86 -9.56
N SER A 172 15.08 8.50 -9.66
CA SER A 172 14.03 9.03 -8.78
C SER A 172 14.25 8.63 -7.33
N MET A 173 14.69 7.40 -7.06
CA MET A 173 14.99 6.95 -5.70
C MET A 173 16.23 7.66 -5.13
N VAL A 174 17.28 7.85 -5.93
CA VAL A 174 18.47 8.63 -5.55
C VAL A 174 18.08 10.09 -5.32
N PHE A 175 17.21 10.65 -6.14
CA PHE A 175 16.70 12.02 -5.95
C PHE A 175 16.06 12.21 -4.58
N PHE A 176 15.22 11.28 -4.10
CA PHE A 176 14.60 11.41 -2.77
C PHE A 176 15.63 11.49 -1.64
N VAL A 177 16.74 10.77 -1.75
CA VAL A 177 17.79 10.76 -0.72
C VAL A 177 18.69 11.99 -0.82
N THR A 178 18.82 12.59 -2.01
CA THR A 178 19.72 13.72 -2.29
C THR A 178 19.00 15.06 -2.30
N LYS A 179 18.38 15.40 -3.43
CA LYS A 179 17.75 16.71 -3.69
C LYS A 179 16.31 16.80 -3.16
N GLY A 180 15.58 15.69 -3.16
CA GLY A 180 14.17 15.60 -2.76
C GLY A 180 13.93 15.44 -1.25
N ARG A 181 14.94 15.65 -0.39
CA ARG A 181 14.84 15.42 1.06
C ARG A 181 13.66 16.09 1.73
N ARG A 182 13.34 17.33 1.32
CA ARG A 182 12.19 18.05 1.88
C ARG A 182 10.87 17.35 1.58
N ALA A 183 10.67 16.89 0.35
CA ALA A 183 9.48 16.14 -0.04
C ALA A 183 9.42 14.80 0.69
N PHE A 184 10.55 14.09 0.81
CA PHE A 184 10.64 12.83 1.51
C PHE A 184 10.33 12.97 3.01
N LEU A 185 10.86 14.00 3.68
CA LEU A 185 10.55 14.31 5.08
C LEU A 185 9.08 14.73 5.27
N SER A 186 8.53 15.54 4.36
CA SER A 186 7.11 15.90 4.39
C SER A 186 6.21 14.68 4.21
N ALA A 187 6.56 13.78 3.28
CA ALA A 187 5.88 12.50 3.12
C ALA A 187 6.03 11.61 4.37
N GLY A 188 7.18 11.66 5.04
CA GLY A 188 7.40 11.00 6.33
C GLY A 188 6.45 11.50 7.42
N GLY A 189 6.31 12.82 7.57
CA GLY A 189 5.34 13.41 8.50
C GLY A 189 3.89 13.01 8.18
N LEU A 190 3.53 13.03 6.88
CA LEU A 190 2.22 12.54 6.43
C LEU A 190 2.06 11.02 6.67
N THR A 191 3.13 10.23 6.62
CA THR A 191 3.09 8.80 6.94
C THR A 191 2.78 8.55 8.41
N VAL A 192 3.39 9.32 9.33
CA VAL A 192 3.05 9.25 10.75
C VAL A 192 1.57 9.56 10.96
N LEU A 193 1.07 10.63 10.34
CA LEU A 193 -0.33 11.03 10.45
C LEU A 193 -1.27 9.97 9.83
N PHE A 194 -0.91 9.42 8.68
CA PHE A 194 -1.64 8.37 7.97
C PHE A 194 -1.80 7.11 8.84
N TRP A 195 -0.71 6.55 9.33
CA TRP A 195 -0.76 5.36 10.17
C TRP A 195 -1.42 5.62 11.52
N SER A 196 -1.16 6.78 12.15
CA SER A 196 -1.83 7.15 13.40
C SER A 196 -3.34 7.22 13.22
N THR A 197 -3.82 7.86 12.13
CA THR A 197 -5.26 7.93 11.83
C THR A 197 -5.87 6.54 11.67
N GLY A 198 -5.20 5.63 10.94
CA GLY A 198 -5.65 4.25 10.76
C GLY A 198 -5.65 3.46 12.08
N PHE A 199 -4.60 3.60 12.89
CA PHE A 199 -4.43 2.87 14.15
C PHE A 199 -5.38 3.34 15.26
N PHE A 200 -5.92 4.55 15.16
CA PHE A 200 -6.97 5.01 16.08
C PHE A 200 -8.37 4.50 15.75
N ILE A 201 -8.62 3.95 14.55
CA ILE A 201 -9.95 3.46 14.15
C ILE A 201 -10.50 2.41 15.15
N PRO A 202 -9.74 1.38 15.57
CA PRO A 202 -10.24 0.40 16.54
C PRO A 202 -10.63 1.01 17.89
N SER A 203 -9.83 1.95 18.41
CA SER A 203 -10.13 2.64 19.66
C SER A 203 -11.46 3.41 19.59
N MET A 204 -11.73 4.04 18.42
CA MET A 204 -13.00 4.74 18.21
C MET A 204 -14.19 3.78 18.08
N ILE A 205 -13.96 2.57 17.54
CA ILE A 205 -15.01 1.53 17.50
C ILE A 205 -15.30 1.02 18.91
N LEU A 206 -14.26 0.73 19.70
CA LEU A 206 -14.43 0.32 21.11
C LEU A 206 -15.20 1.36 21.91
N LEU A 207 -14.82 2.64 21.76
CA LEU A 207 -15.51 3.75 22.42
C LEU A 207 -17.00 3.82 22.00
N ALA A 208 -17.30 3.64 20.73
CA ALA A 208 -18.68 3.64 20.20
C ALA A 208 -19.49 2.43 20.71
N LEU A 209 -18.84 1.35 21.09
CA LEU A 209 -19.46 0.16 21.72
C LEU A 209 -19.59 0.30 23.25
N GLY A 210 -19.22 1.44 23.84
CA GLY A 210 -19.21 1.66 25.28
C GLY A 210 -18.11 0.90 26.02
N LEU A 211 -17.06 0.48 25.29
CA LEU A 211 -15.91 -0.25 25.83
C LEU A 211 -14.72 0.68 26.08
N PRO A 212 -13.79 0.30 26.97
CA PRO A 212 -12.53 1.04 27.12
C PRO A 212 -11.77 1.13 25.77
N PRO A 213 -11.32 2.32 25.36
CA PRO A 213 -10.73 2.53 24.03
C PRO A 213 -9.33 1.96 23.87
N PHE A 214 -8.61 1.66 24.95
CA PHE A 214 -7.24 1.11 24.96
C PHE A 214 -6.32 1.80 23.93
N PHE A 215 -6.24 3.14 23.95
CA PHE A 215 -5.58 3.90 22.87
C PHE A 215 -4.17 3.43 22.57
N MET A 216 -3.32 3.25 23.58
CA MET A 216 -1.93 2.84 23.40
C MET A 216 -1.82 1.38 22.97
N GLU A 217 -2.61 0.51 23.61
CA GLU A 217 -2.64 -0.92 23.28
C GLU A 217 -3.26 -1.17 21.91
N SER A 218 -4.31 -0.44 21.53
CA SER A 218 -4.90 -0.51 20.19
C SER A 218 -3.89 -0.06 19.12
N PHE A 219 -3.16 1.01 19.38
CA PHE A 219 -2.11 1.48 18.48
C PHE A 219 -1.02 0.41 18.30
N ALA A 220 -0.55 -0.18 19.39
CA ALA A 220 0.41 -1.27 19.37
C ALA A 220 -0.15 -2.54 18.67
N ALA A 221 -1.41 -2.91 18.95
CA ALA A 221 -2.08 -4.03 18.30
C ALA A 221 -2.15 -3.87 16.77
N GLN A 222 -2.46 -2.66 16.30
CA GLN A 222 -2.50 -2.39 14.86
C GLN A 222 -1.11 -2.48 14.21
N ALA A 223 -0.06 -2.04 14.89
CA ALA A 223 1.32 -2.19 14.41
C ALA A 223 1.72 -3.68 14.29
N LEU A 224 1.35 -4.52 15.26
CA LEU A 224 1.58 -5.97 15.19
C LEU A 224 0.72 -6.62 14.11
N LEU A 225 -0.55 -6.23 13.99
CA LEU A 225 -1.46 -6.73 12.97
C LEU A 225 -0.93 -6.45 11.55
N LEU A 226 -0.35 -5.27 11.33
CA LEU A 226 0.22 -4.89 10.05
C LEU A 226 1.30 -5.89 9.58
N ILE A 227 2.14 -6.40 10.50
CA ILE A 227 3.15 -7.41 10.20
C ILE A 227 2.50 -8.76 9.90
N ILE A 228 1.50 -9.15 10.68
CA ILE A 228 0.77 -10.42 10.48
C ILE A 228 0.09 -10.44 9.10
N VAL A 229 -0.50 -9.32 8.70
CA VAL A 229 -1.20 -9.15 7.40
C VAL A 229 -0.24 -9.14 6.20
N MET A 230 1.06 -8.88 6.41
CA MET A 230 2.07 -9.00 5.34
C MET A 230 2.26 -10.43 4.83
N MET A 231 1.79 -11.44 5.55
CA MET A 231 1.80 -12.82 5.05
C MET A 231 0.90 -12.94 3.79
N PRO A 232 1.45 -13.39 2.65
CA PRO A 232 0.70 -13.50 1.40
C PRO A 232 -0.25 -14.72 1.44
N THR A 233 -1.45 -14.54 1.98
CA THR A 233 -2.40 -15.64 2.18
C THR A 233 -3.63 -15.49 1.30
N THR A 234 -4.57 -14.68 1.71
CA THR A 234 -5.90 -14.58 1.12
C THR A 234 -6.16 -13.21 0.48
N PRO A 235 -7.10 -13.11 -0.46
CA PRO A 235 -7.55 -11.82 -0.98
C PRO A 235 -8.01 -10.89 0.14
N GLY A 236 -7.53 -9.64 0.13
CA GLY A 236 -7.81 -8.65 1.17
C GLY A 236 -7.36 -9.06 2.57
N SER A 237 -6.45 -10.03 2.68
CA SER A 237 -5.98 -10.63 3.93
C SER A 237 -7.12 -11.10 4.84
N SER A 238 -8.25 -11.55 4.21
CA SER A 238 -9.43 -12.06 4.93
C SER A 238 -9.08 -13.36 5.67
N GLY A 239 -9.61 -13.54 6.86
CA GLY A 239 -9.24 -14.60 7.79
C GLY A 239 -8.03 -14.22 8.64
N VAL A 240 -6.91 -13.82 8.04
CA VAL A 240 -5.70 -13.43 8.77
C VAL A 240 -5.92 -12.14 9.58
N THR A 241 -6.57 -11.15 8.98
CA THR A 241 -6.91 -9.90 9.69
C THR A 241 -7.87 -10.16 10.83
N GLU A 242 -8.94 -10.94 10.60
CA GLU A 242 -9.95 -11.24 11.62
C GLU A 242 -9.35 -12.05 12.78
N LEU A 243 -8.56 -13.08 12.48
CA LEU A 243 -7.88 -13.88 13.50
C LEU A 243 -6.84 -13.07 14.27
N GLY A 244 -6.06 -12.25 13.58
CA GLY A 244 -5.09 -11.36 14.20
C GLY A 244 -5.76 -10.32 15.12
N MET A 245 -6.85 -9.70 14.65
CA MET A 245 -7.67 -8.78 15.45
C MET A 245 -8.26 -9.50 16.66
N ALA A 246 -8.90 -10.65 16.45
CA ALA A 246 -9.49 -11.42 17.52
C ALA A 246 -8.44 -11.83 18.56
N GLY A 247 -7.27 -12.31 18.12
CA GLY A 247 -6.19 -12.70 19.03
C GLY A 247 -5.64 -11.54 19.85
N LEU A 248 -5.34 -10.39 19.22
CA LEU A 248 -4.79 -9.23 19.92
C LEU A 248 -5.81 -8.55 20.85
N TYR A 249 -7.05 -8.40 20.40
CA TYR A 249 -8.07 -7.71 21.19
C TYR A 249 -8.78 -8.60 22.21
N SER A 250 -8.76 -9.94 22.08
CA SER A 250 -9.23 -10.84 23.13
C SER A 250 -8.47 -10.64 24.44
N VAL A 251 -7.17 -10.37 24.33
CA VAL A 251 -6.30 -10.11 25.50
C VAL A 251 -6.64 -8.75 26.15
N LEU A 252 -6.98 -7.74 25.33
CA LEU A 252 -7.33 -6.41 25.83
C LEU A 252 -8.72 -6.37 26.47
N LEU A 253 -9.70 -7.03 25.86
CA LEU A 253 -11.08 -7.05 26.33
C LEU A 253 -11.27 -7.91 27.57
N GLY A 254 -10.40 -8.92 27.77
CA GLY A 254 -10.51 -9.85 28.90
C GLY A 254 -11.83 -10.66 28.87
N ALA A 255 -12.05 -11.49 29.86
CA ALA A 255 -13.22 -12.38 29.92
C ALA A 255 -14.56 -11.62 29.99
N SER A 256 -14.58 -10.45 30.62
CA SER A 256 -15.81 -9.65 30.82
C SER A 256 -16.43 -9.09 29.54
N HIS A 257 -15.64 -8.85 28.50
CA HIS A 257 -16.10 -8.23 27.25
C HIS A 257 -15.87 -9.10 26.01
N GLN A 258 -15.54 -10.36 26.17
CA GLN A 258 -15.30 -11.32 25.07
C GLN A 258 -16.51 -11.44 24.12
N TYR A 259 -17.74 -11.30 24.63
CA TYR A 259 -18.96 -11.38 23.83
C TYR A 259 -19.07 -10.27 22.77
N MET A 260 -18.35 -9.15 22.95
CA MET A 260 -18.32 -8.02 22.00
C MET A 260 -17.24 -8.17 20.92
N LEU A 261 -16.32 -9.11 21.08
CA LEU A 261 -15.16 -9.27 20.19
C LEU A 261 -15.57 -9.48 18.72
N GLY A 262 -16.57 -10.33 18.47
CA GLY A 262 -17.07 -10.58 17.11
C GLY A 262 -17.69 -9.34 16.45
N VAL A 263 -18.49 -8.59 17.21
CA VAL A 263 -19.09 -7.33 16.74
C VAL A 263 -18.02 -6.28 16.45
N PHE A 264 -17.03 -6.16 17.33
CA PHE A 264 -15.90 -5.26 17.18
C PHE A 264 -15.10 -5.56 15.89
N VAL A 265 -14.71 -6.81 15.66
CA VAL A 265 -13.96 -7.25 14.47
C VAL A 265 -14.79 -7.03 13.20
N LEU A 266 -16.10 -7.31 13.23
CA LEU A 266 -17.00 -7.08 12.11
C LEU A 266 -17.08 -5.59 11.75
N LEU A 267 -17.29 -4.71 12.74
CA LEU A 267 -17.34 -3.26 12.53
C LEU A 267 -16.01 -2.72 11.99
N PHE A 268 -14.88 -3.22 12.51
CA PHE A 268 -13.57 -2.86 11.98
C PHE A 268 -13.46 -3.22 10.49
N ARG A 269 -13.86 -4.41 10.09
CA ARG A 269 -13.84 -4.84 8.68
C ARG A 269 -14.82 -4.07 7.81
N ILE A 270 -16.00 -3.76 8.30
CA ILE A 270 -16.96 -2.93 7.56
C ILE A 270 -16.35 -1.56 7.27
N ILE A 271 -15.74 -0.91 8.26
CA ILE A 271 -15.21 0.44 8.14
C ILE A 271 -13.92 0.47 7.30
N THR A 272 -12.97 -0.44 7.54
CA THR A 272 -11.65 -0.37 6.91
C THR A 272 -11.57 -1.12 5.59
N TYR A 273 -12.24 -2.24 5.44
CA TYR A 273 -12.17 -3.10 4.25
C TYR A 273 -13.36 -2.91 3.31
N HIS A 274 -14.59 -3.20 3.76
CA HIS A 274 -15.75 -3.19 2.86
C HIS A 274 -16.05 -1.78 2.33
N MET A 275 -15.96 -0.75 3.17
CA MET A 275 -16.14 0.63 2.74
C MET A 275 -15.08 1.04 1.72
N SER A 276 -13.83 0.62 1.93
CA SER A 276 -12.72 0.85 1.00
C SER A 276 -12.91 0.13 -0.34
N LEU A 277 -13.40 -1.11 -0.28
CA LEU A 277 -13.70 -1.91 -1.47
C LEU A 277 -14.81 -1.27 -2.32
N ILE A 278 -15.92 -0.86 -1.68
CA ILE A 278 -17.05 -0.21 -2.37
C ILE A 278 -16.62 1.13 -2.98
N ALA A 279 -15.93 1.97 -2.20
CA ALA A 279 -15.42 3.24 -2.70
C ALA A 279 -14.45 3.02 -3.87
N GLY A 280 -13.53 2.09 -3.74
CA GLY A 280 -12.57 1.73 -4.79
C GLY A 280 -13.25 1.25 -6.07
N ALA A 281 -14.25 0.37 -5.95
CA ALA A 281 -15.03 -0.13 -7.09
C ALA A 281 -15.75 1.00 -7.85
N ALA A 282 -16.39 1.93 -7.11
CA ALA A 282 -17.11 3.05 -7.70
C ALA A 282 -16.17 4.01 -8.47
N PHE A 283 -14.99 4.31 -7.92
CA PHE A 283 -13.99 5.16 -8.59
C PHE A 283 -13.33 4.46 -9.77
N GLN A 284 -13.01 3.19 -9.64
CA GLN A 284 -12.41 2.41 -10.72
C GLN A 284 -13.36 2.26 -11.91
N TYR A 285 -14.65 2.00 -11.67
CA TYR A 285 -15.66 1.96 -12.72
C TYR A 285 -15.72 3.27 -13.53
N ARG A 286 -15.68 4.43 -12.87
CA ARG A 286 -15.66 5.74 -13.53
C ARG A 286 -14.42 5.93 -14.40
N ILE A 287 -13.25 5.50 -13.94
CA ILE A 287 -11.99 5.57 -14.70
C ILE A 287 -12.06 4.68 -15.94
N PHE A 288 -12.51 3.44 -15.81
CA PHE A 288 -12.66 2.53 -16.96
C PHE A 288 -13.68 3.02 -17.98
N LYS A 289 -14.83 3.53 -17.52
CA LYS A 289 -15.84 4.11 -18.41
C LYS A 289 -15.28 5.29 -19.22
N SER A 290 -14.52 6.15 -18.61
CA SER A 290 -13.84 7.27 -19.28
C SER A 290 -12.84 6.80 -20.34
N ILE A 291 -12.11 5.72 -20.09
CA ILE A 291 -11.17 5.14 -21.07
C ILE A 291 -11.91 4.53 -22.26
N THR A 292 -12.98 3.80 -22.00
CA THR A 292 -13.78 3.14 -23.05
C THR A 292 -14.48 4.15 -23.94
N SER A 293 -15.05 5.22 -23.38
CA SER A 293 -15.69 6.29 -24.17
C SER A 293 -14.69 7.03 -25.06
N PHE A 294 -13.48 7.31 -24.58
CA PHE A 294 -12.41 7.93 -25.34
C PHE A 294 -11.92 7.03 -26.50
N SER A 295 -11.80 5.72 -26.25
CA SER A 295 -11.42 4.74 -27.28
C SER A 295 -12.47 4.65 -28.40
N MET A 296 -13.75 4.64 -28.06
CA MET A 296 -14.85 4.60 -29.04
C MET A 296 -14.93 5.89 -29.87
N GLU A 297 -14.72 7.06 -29.25
CA GLU A 297 -14.69 8.35 -29.96
C GLU A 297 -13.47 8.47 -30.89
N SER A 298 -12.33 7.89 -30.53
CA SER A 298 -11.14 7.87 -31.38
C SER A 298 -11.26 6.91 -32.57
N LEU A 299 -12.05 5.86 -32.47
CA LEU A 299 -12.36 4.94 -33.55
C LEU A 299 -13.36 5.55 -34.52
N GLY A 300 -14.41 6.23 -34.02
CA GLY A 300 -15.42 6.91 -34.87
C GLY A 300 -14.88 8.10 -35.69
N LYS A 301 -13.78 8.74 -35.24
CA LYS A 301 -13.10 9.81 -36.00
C LYS A 301 -12.14 9.29 -37.10
N LYS A 302 -11.90 7.99 -37.19
CA LYS A 302 -11.05 7.39 -38.25
C LYS A 302 -11.88 6.82 -39.42
N GLU A 303 -13.18 6.76 -39.28
CA GLU A 303 -14.10 6.24 -40.31
C GLU A 303 -14.94 7.34 -40.98
N GLY A 304 -14.75 8.60 -40.67
CA GLY A 304 -15.31 9.78 -41.34
C GLY A 304 -14.21 10.64 -41.99
#